data_cf415459cffc1ceba3c0bcae0fd20a7c
#
_entry.id   cf415459cffc1ceba3c0bcae0fd20a7c
#
_cell.length_a   1.000
_cell.length_b   1.000
_cell.length_c   1.000
_cell.angle_alpha   90.00
_cell.angle_beta   90.00
_cell.angle_gamma   90.00
#
_symmetry.space_group_name_H-M   'P 1'
#
loop_
_entity.id
_entity.type
_entity.pdbx_description
1 polymer ?
#
loop_
_entity_poly.entity_id
_entity_poly.type
_entity_poly.pdbx_seq_one_letter_code
_entity_poly.pdbx_strand_id
1 'polypeptide(L)'
;MAISIKALTSATAVLVLAAAAGVAVIGTTSQPACAAPQATSFSEDVLPIFRGRCFSCHSPGGEGAEKSGLDLTTYAGVMKGTKFGPMIIPGDPDSSNLMRLLDWRASPELRMPHGKKQLSTCDRDLIRTWIFEGAKDN
;
A
#
# COMPACT_ATOMS: atom_id res chain seq x y z
N MET A 1 96.48 19.08 -3.36
CA MET A 1 95.57 17.93 -3.20
C MET A 1 94.16 18.50 -3.03
N ALA A 2 93.42 18.42 -4.07
CA ALA A 2 92.05 18.89 -4.08
C ALA A 2 91.09 17.71 -4.26
N ILE A 3 90.29 17.45 -3.28
CA ILE A 3 89.28 16.37 -3.29
C ILE A 3 87.93 17.01 -3.70
N SER A 4 87.48 16.65 -4.91
CA SER A 4 86.22 17.07 -5.45
C SER A 4 85.08 16.16 -4.98
N ILE A 5 84.11 16.72 -4.25
CA ILE A 5 82.95 16.01 -3.78
C ILE A 5 81.79 16.34 -4.76
N LYS A 6 81.42 15.32 -5.55
CA LYS A 6 80.23 15.43 -6.42
C LYS A 6 78.95 15.20 -5.59
N ALA A 7 78.10 16.22 -5.53
CA ALA A 7 76.81 16.10 -4.91
C ALA A 7 75.87 15.27 -5.80
N LEU A 8 75.33 14.19 -5.25
CA LEU A 8 74.30 13.38 -5.87
C LEU A 8 72.94 13.94 -5.45
N THR A 9 72.24 14.59 -6.36
CA THR A 9 70.84 15.03 -6.15
C THR A 9 69.92 13.85 -6.42
N SER A 10 69.33 13.32 -5.34
CA SER A 10 68.31 12.27 -5.42
C SER A 10 66.97 12.94 -5.58
N ALA A 11 66.35 12.79 -6.76
CA ALA A 11 64.99 13.22 -7.02
C ALA A 11 64.00 12.18 -6.47
N THR A 12 63.38 12.47 -5.35
CA THR A 12 62.30 11.66 -4.80
C THR A 12 61.01 12.02 -5.56
N ALA A 13 60.57 11.10 -6.43
CA ALA A 13 59.26 11.19 -7.07
C ALA A 13 58.17 10.85 -6.03
N VAL A 14 57.38 11.83 -5.64
CA VAL A 14 56.15 11.65 -4.82
C VAL A 14 55.06 11.13 -5.69
N LEU A 15 54.74 9.86 -5.55
CA LEU A 15 53.60 9.24 -6.21
C LEU A 15 52.31 9.63 -5.44
N VAL A 16 51.52 10.57 -5.98
CA VAL A 16 50.22 10.91 -5.43
C VAL A 16 49.21 9.86 -5.91
N LEU A 17 48.86 8.90 -5.02
CA LEU A 17 47.71 8.04 -5.24
C LEU A 17 46.41 8.86 -5.05
N ALA A 18 45.74 9.18 -6.13
CA ALA A 18 44.39 9.69 -6.07
C ALA A 18 43.44 8.53 -5.74
N ALA A 19 43.02 8.45 -4.48
CA ALA A 19 41.92 7.56 -4.07
C ALA A 19 40.58 8.15 -4.60
N ALA A 20 40.06 7.58 -5.68
CA ALA A 20 38.72 7.86 -6.15
C ALA A 20 37.72 7.25 -5.14
N ALA A 21 37.19 8.06 -4.23
CA ALA A 21 36.08 7.66 -3.38
C ALA A 21 34.82 7.58 -4.27
N GLY A 22 34.48 6.35 -4.67
CA GLY A 22 33.22 6.07 -5.34
C GLY A 22 32.07 6.31 -4.37
N VAL A 23 31.33 7.38 -4.55
CA VAL A 23 30.07 7.63 -3.85
C VAL A 23 29.05 6.65 -4.42
N ALA A 24 28.77 5.56 -3.69
CA ALA A 24 27.65 4.67 -4.01
C ALA A 24 26.35 5.44 -3.77
N VAL A 25 25.69 5.88 -4.83
CA VAL A 25 24.33 6.41 -4.76
C VAL A 25 23.43 5.24 -4.46
N ILE A 26 23.06 5.07 -3.19
CA ILE A 26 22.02 4.13 -2.80
C ILE A 26 20.71 4.73 -3.31
N GLY A 27 20.25 4.24 -4.45
CA GLY A 27 18.95 4.56 -4.99
C GLY A 27 17.89 4.05 -4.02
N THR A 28 17.35 4.92 -3.19
CA THR A 28 16.15 4.63 -2.44
C THR A 28 15.01 4.52 -3.44
N THR A 29 14.63 3.30 -3.79
CA THR A 29 13.37 3.03 -4.47
C THR A 29 12.25 3.39 -3.49
N SER A 30 11.73 4.61 -3.57
CA SER A 30 10.51 4.98 -2.87
C SER A 30 9.36 4.16 -3.45
N GLN A 31 8.98 3.09 -2.75
CA GLN A 31 7.68 2.46 -2.97
C GLN A 31 6.61 3.55 -2.77
N PRO A 32 5.60 3.63 -3.65
CA PRO A 32 4.50 4.54 -3.42
C PRO A 32 3.90 4.23 -2.05
N ALA A 33 3.96 5.19 -1.16
CA ALA A 33 3.36 5.06 0.16
C ALA A 33 1.84 4.96 -0.01
N CYS A 34 1.28 3.80 0.27
CA CYS A 34 -0.16 3.58 0.29
C CYS A 34 -0.84 4.15 1.53
N ALA A 35 -0.05 4.54 2.53
CA ALA A 35 -0.56 5.11 3.76
C ALA A 35 -0.46 6.63 3.72
N ALA A 36 -1.59 7.31 3.86
CA ALA A 36 -1.59 8.72 4.21
C ALA A 36 -0.95 8.87 5.60
N PRO A 37 -0.13 9.91 5.85
CA PRO A 37 0.44 10.19 7.17
C PRO A 37 -0.61 10.61 8.21
N GLN A 38 -1.87 10.62 7.86
CA GLN A 38 -3.04 10.95 8.69
C GLN A 38 -3.99 9.75 8.78
N ALA A 39 -4.95 9.80 9.71
CA ALA A 39 -5.97 8.76 9.83
C ALA A 39 -6.69 8.55 8.50
N THR A 40 -6.91 7.29 8.14
CA THR A 40 -7.54 6.92 6.86
C THR A 40 -9.00 7.38 6.84
N SER A 41 -9.36 8.13 5.79
CA SER A 41 -10.72 8.67 5.62
C SER A 41 -11.60 7.70 4.84
N PHE A 42 -12.85 7.54 5.30
CA PHE A 42 -13.83 6.82 4.51
C PHE A 42 -14.13 7.56 3.20
N SER A 43 -14.41 8.86 3.27
CA SER A 43 -14.85 9.64 2.11
C SER A 43 -13.75 9.87 1.07
N GLU A 44 -12.51 10.08 1.51
CA GLU A 44 -11.40 10.44 0.62
C GLU A 44 -10.55 9.26 0.17
N ASP A 45 -10.43 8.21 1.00
CA ASP A 45 -9.55 7.09 0.70
C ASP A 45 -10.32 5.81 0.32
N VAL A 46 -11.34 5.43 1.12
CA VAL A 46 -12.03 4.13 0.96
C VAL A 46 -13.14 4.19 -0.08
N LEU A 47 -14.00 5.21 0.00
CA LEU A 47 -15.15 5.36 -0.91
C LEU A 47 -14.75 5.45 -2.39
N PRO A 48 -13.66 6.12 -2.78
CA PRO A 48 -13.17 6.11 -4.17
C PRO A 48 -12.79 4.71 -4.65
N ILE A 49 -12.21 3.86 -3.80
CA ILE A 49 -11.91 2.47 -4.13
C ILE A 49 -13.22 1.71 -4.40
N PHE A 50 -14.22 1.83 -3.50
CA PHE A 50 -15.51 1.19 -3.70
C PHE A 50 -16.20 1.68 -4.95
N ARG A 51 -16.18 2.99 -5.22
CA ARG A 51 -16.76 3.59 -6.42
C ARG A 51 -16.15 3.02 -7.70
N GLY A 52 -14.84 2.91 -7.75
CA GLY A 52 -14.11 2.45 -8.95
C GLY A 52 -14.17 0.94 -9.15
N ARG A 53 -14.36 0.17 -8.10
CA ARG A 53 -14.16 -1.28 -8.16
C ARG A 53 -15.38 -2.13 -7.79
N CYS A 54 -16.35 -1.57 -7.07
CA CYS A 54 -17.43 -2.33 -6.43
C CYS A 54 -18.83 -1.85 -6.80
N PHE A 55 -19.03 -0.54 -7.06
CA PHE A 55 -20.37 0.04 -7.30
C PHE A 55 -21.11 -0.60 -8.46
N SER A 56 -20.40 -1.07 -9.50
CA SER A 56 -21.07 -1.72 -10.63
C SER A 56 -21.97 -2.90 -10.23
N CYS A 57 -21.66 -3.54 -9.08
CA CYS A 57 -22.43 -4.67 -8.55
C CYS A 57 -23.06 -4.37 -7.18
N HIS A 58 -22.46 -3.49 -6.37
CA HIS A 58 -22.87 -3.23 -4.99
C HIS A 58 -23.46 -1.83 -4.79
N SER A 59 -24.16 -1.31 -5.80
CA SER A 59 -25.07 -0.16 -5.69
C SER A 59 -26.52 -0.63 -5.69
N PRO A 60 -27.49 0.19 -5.26
CA PRO A 60 -28.91 -0.14 -5.36
C PRO A 60 -29.31 -0.57 -6.78
N GLY A 61 -29.95 -1.73 -6.91
CA GLY A 61 -30.27 -2.35 -8.21
C GLY A 61 -29.11 -3.12 -8.86
N GLY A 62 -27.93 -3.11 -8.30
CA GLY A 62 -26.81 -3.93 -8.78
C GLY A 62 -26.92 -5.38 -8.31
N GLU A 63 -26.50 -6.32 -9.16
CA GLU A 63 -26.63 -7.77 -8.93
C GLU A 63 -26.07 -8.21 -7.56
N GLY A 64 -24.92 -7.67 -7.15
CA GLY A 64 -24.28 -7.98 -5.86
C GLY A 64 -25.10 -7.45 -4.69
N ALA A 65 -25.67 -6.25 -4.81
CA ALA A 65 -26.54 -5.68 -3.79
C ALA A 65 -27.85 -6.47 -3.66
N GLU A 66 -28.47 -6.85 -4.78
CA GLU A 66 -29.70 -7.67 -4.77
C GLU A 66 -29.47 -9.05 -4.14
N LYS A 67 -28.36 -9.72 -4.51
CA LYS A 67 -28.03 -11.04 -3.99
C LYS A 67 -27.62 -11.04 -2.52
N SER A 68 -26.87 -10.03 -2.07
CA SER A 68 -26.30 -9.99 -0.72
C SER A 68 -26.94 -9.00 0.23
N GLY A 69 -27.63 -7.99 -0.28
CA GLY A 69 -28.09 -6.84 0.49
C GLY A 69 -27.01 -5.81 0.80
N LEU A 70 -25.76 -6.01 0.28
CA LEU A 70 -24.64 -5.10 0.55
C LEU A 70 -24.66 -3.91 -0.39
N ASP A 71 -24.89 -2.74 0.16
CA ASP A 71 -24.73 -1.46 -0.54
C ASP A 71 -23.42 -0.79 -0.11
N LEU A 72 -22.51 -0.58 -1.06
CA LEU A 72 -21.22 0.05 -0.82
C LEU A 72 -21.17 1.53 -1.19
N THR A 73 -22.31 2.12 -1.57
CA THR A 73 -22.36 3.51 -2.04
C THR A 73 -22.35 4.54 -0.92
N THR A 74 -22.69 4.12 0.30
CA THR A 74 -22.76 4.98 1.48
C THR A 74 -22.08 4.32 2.67
N TYR A 75 -21.57 5.13 3.61
CA TYR A 75 -21.04 4.63 4.87
C TYR A 75 -22.06 3.75 5.62
N ALA A 76 -23.30 4.24 5.74
CA ALA A 76 -24.37 3.51 6.41
C ALA A 76 -24.64 2.14 5.76
N GLY A 77 -24.61 2.06 4.42
CA GLY A 77 -24.77 0.80 3.68
C GLY A 77 -23.62 -0.16 3.94
N VAL A 78 -22.39 0.34 3.92
CA VAL A 78 -21.20 -0.45 4.23
C VAL A 78 -21.25 -1.04 5.64
N MET A 79 -21.59 -0.22 6.63
CA MET A 79 -21.65 -0.65 8.04
C MET A 79 -22.86 -1.53 8.36
N LYS A 80 -23.99 -1.34 7.66
CA LYS A 80 -25.14 -2.25 7.75
C LYS A 80 -24.75 -3.68 7.34
N GLY A 81 -23.88 -3.80 6.34
CA GLY A 81 -23.43 -5.10 5.84
C GLY A 81 -24.45 -5.79 4.94
N THR A 82 -24.50 -7.11 5.00
CA THR A 82 -25.35 -7.97 4.16
C THR A 82 -26.59 -8.44 4.91
N LYS A 83 -27.52 -9.09 4.18
CA LYS A 83 -28.63 -9.83 4.79
C LYS A 83 -28.18 -11.02 5.65
N PHE A 84 -26.90 -11.40 5.58
CA PHE A 84 -26.31 -12.48 6.37
C PHE A 84 -25.51 -11.97 7.59
N GLY A 85 -25.41 -10.66 7.76
CA GLY A 85 -24.70 -10.02 8.87
C GLY A 85 -23.68 -8.98 8.44
N PRO A 86 -22.99 -8.41 9.42
CA PRO A 86 -22.00 -7.36 9.19
C PRO A 86 -20.81 -7.88 8.41
N MET A 87 -20.27 -7.00 7.55
CA MET A 87 -19.06 -7.28 6.77
C MET A 87 -17.80 -6.70 7.41
N ILE A 88 -17.98 -5.77 8.34
CA ILE A 88 -16.91 -5.04 9.00
C ILE A 88 -17.09 -5.17 10.51
N ILE A 89 -16.00 -5.43 11.20
CA ILE A 89 -15.86 -5.36 12.64
C ILE A 89 -14.88 -4.21 12.90
N PRO A 90 -15.36 -3.03 13.37
CA PRO A 90 -14.49 -1.90 13.64
C PRO A 90 -13.35 -2.27 14.60
N GLY A 91 -12.12 -1.90 14.25
CA GLY A 91 -10.92 -2.24 14.99
C GLY A 91 -10.33 -3.62 14.69
N ASP A 92 -11.06 -4.50 13.99
CA ASP A 92 -10.59 -5.86 13.69
C ASP A 92 -10.74 -6.20 12.19
N PRO A 93 -9.77 -5.83 11.36
CA PRO A 93 -9.79 -6.15 9.94
C PRO A 93 -9.63 -7.65 9.65
N ASP A 94 -8.96 -8.41 10.50
CA ASP A 94 -8.71 -9.83 10.24
C ASP A 94 -9.95 -10.69 10.42
N SER A 95 -10.82 -10.32 11.36
CA SER A 95 -12.13 -10.95 11.56
C SER A 95 -13.22 -10.34 10.67
N SER A 96 -12.95 -9.22 9.99
CA SER A 96 -13.89 -8.59 9.06
C SER A 96 -14.04 -9.42 7.78
N ASN A 97 -15.28 -9.85 7.48
CA ASN A 97 -15.56 -10.64 6.29
C ASN A 97 -15.19 -9.90 5.00
N LEU A 98 -15.33 -8.56 4.98
CA LEU A 98 -14.91 -7.76 3.83
C LEU A 98 -13.45 -8.05 3.47
N MET A 99 -12.54 -8.01 4.44
CA MET A 99 -11.11 -8.28 4.19
C MET A 99 -10.85 -9.73 3.78
N ARG A 100 -11.58 -10.70 4.34
CA ARG A 100 -11.45 -12.10 3.92
C ARG A 100 -11.76 -12.29 2.44
N LEU A 101 -12.78 -11.58 1.93
CA LEU A 101 -13.17 -11.66 0.52
C LEU A 101 -12.19 -10.91 -0.39
N LEU A 102 -11.71 -9.73 0.03
CA LEU A 102 -10.76 -8.91 -0.72
C LEU A 102 -9.35 -9.53 -0.77
N ASP A 103 -8.93 -10.17 0.31
CA ASP A 103 -7.64 -10.89 0.38
C ASP A 103 -7.69 -12.28 -0.28
N TRP A 104 -8.85 -12.65 -0.80
CA TRP A 104 -9.07 -13.95 -1.41
C TRP A 104 -8.82 -15.13 -0.46
N ARG A 105 -9.02 -14.92 0.84
CA ARG A 105 -8.97 -15.96 1.88
C ARG A 105 -10.27 -16.79 1.98
N ALA A 106 -11.13 -16.66 0.99
CA ALA A 106 -12.37 -17.42 0.82
C ALA A 106 -12.30 -18.31 -0.43
N SER A 107 -13.27 -19.19 -0.58
CA SER A 107 -13.41 -20.02 -1.79
C SER A 107 -13.56 -19.13 -3.04
N PRO A 108 -13.13 -19.59 -4.21
CA PRO A 108 -13.09 -18.78 -5.44
C PRO A 108 -14.42 -18.09 -5.76
N GLU A 109 -15.55 -18.73 -5.46
CA GLU A 109 -16.91 -18.25 -5.74
C GLU A 109 -17.29 -17.03 -4.89
N LEU A 110 -16.60 -16.85 -3.75
CA LEU A 110 -16.86 -15.77 -2.81
C LEU A 110 -15.83 -14.64 -2.91
N ARG A 111 -14.78 -14.80 -3.71
CA ARG A 111 -13.73 -13.80 -3.84
C ARG A 111 -14.26 -12.51 -4.45
N MET A 112 -13.80 -11.39 -3.89
CA MET A 112 -14.16 -10.07 -4.41
C MET A 112 -12.91 -9.31 -4.89
N PRO A 113 -13.03 -8.49 -5.94
CA PRO A 113 -14.18 -8.34 -6.84
C PRO A 113 -14.47 -9.63 -7.62
N HIS A 114 -15.75 -10.03 -7.69
CA HIS A 114 -16.13 -11.30 -8.32
C HIS A 114 -15.84 -11.30 -9.83
N GLY A 115 -15.19 -12.37 -10.31
CA GLY A 115 -14.85 -12.51 -11.74
C GLY A 115 -13.86 -11.47 -12.28
N LYS A 116 -13.24 -10.65 -11.41
CA LYS A 116 -12.29 -9.60 -11.79
C LYS A 116 -10.95 -9.80 -11.10
N LYS A 117 -9.96 -8.99 -11.51
CA LYS A 117 -8.65 -8.94 -10.87
C LYS A 117 -8.78 -8.50 -9.41
N GLN A 118 -8.00 -9.11 -8.52
CA GLN A 118 -7.90 -8.68 -7.13
C GLN A 118 -7.55 -7.18 -7.03
N LEU A 119 -7.99 -6.53 -5.98
CA LEU A 119 -7.55 -5.17 -5.67
C LEU A 119 -6.03 -5.12 -5.51
N SER A 120 -5.43 -3.97 -5.79
CA SER A 120 -4.01 -3.76 -5.48
C SER A 120 -3.75 -3.95 -3.98
N THR A 121 -2.52 -4.27 -3.62
CA THR A 121 -2.13 -4.33 -2.20
C THR A 121 -2.42 -3.01 -1.51
N CYS A 122 -2.12 -1.89 -2.21
CA CYS A 122 -2.38 -0.55 -1.71
C CYS A 122 -3.85 -0.32 -1.37
N ASP A 123 -4.78 -0.63 -2.29
CA ASP A 123 -6.21 -0.47 -2.04
C ASP A 123 -6.69 -1.32 -0.84
N ARG A 124 -6.19 -2.56 -0.74
CA ARG A 124 -6.54 -3.43 0.37
C ARG A 124 -5.98 -2.94 1.71
N ASP A 125 -4.77 -2.40 1.70
CA ASP A 125 -4.13 -1.87 2.90
C ASP A 125 -4.82 -0.59 3.39
N LEU A 126 -5.29 0.28 2.49
CA LEU A 126 -6.11 1.44 2.87
C LEU A 126 -7.42 1.00 3.55
N ILE A 127 -8.15 0.06 2.96
CA ILE A 127 -9.38 -0.47 3.56
C ILE A 127 -9.08 -1.14 4.90
N ARG A 128 -8.02 -1.91 4.99
CA ARG A 128 -7.57 -2.58 6.23
C ARG A 128 -7.25 -1.58 7.32
N THR A 129 -6.50 -0.54 6.99
CA THR A 129 -6.13 0.52 7.93
C THR A 129 -7.35 1.27 8.43
N TRP A 130 -8.28 1.66 7.53
CA TRP A 130 -9.54 2.28 7.92
C TRP A 130 -10.35 1.42 8.90
N ILE A 131 -10.47 0.12 8.65
CA ILE A 131 -11.15 -0.79 9.58
C ILE A 131 -10.41 -0.86 10.92
N PHE A 132 -9.08 -0.97 10.90
CA PHE A 132 -8.24 -1.02 12.10
C PHE A 132 -8.39 0.24 12.96
N GLU A 133 -8.51 1.41 12.34
CA GLU A 133 -8.72 2.71 12.99
C GLU A 133 -10.17 2.90 13.50
N GLY A 134 -11.01 1.90 13.39
CA GLY A 134 -12.38 1.87 13.90
C GLY A 134 -13.46 2.10 12.86
N ALA A 135 -13.14 2.03 11.56
CA ALA A 135 -14.07 2.16 10.46
C ALA A 135 -14.95 3.42 10.58
N LYS A 136 -14.36 4.59 10.77
CA LYS A 136 -15.06 5.84 11.04
C LYS A 136 -15.70 6.44 9.78
N ASP A 137 -16.80 7.18 9.98
CA ASP A 137 -17.42 8.03 8.95
C ASP A 137 -16.73 9.40 8.96
N ASN A 138 -15.68 9.58 8.15
CA ASN A 138 -14.83 10.77 8.12
C ASN A 138 -14.37 11.15 6.70
#